data_7d2fdbe7372b848435d6bb454dca9300
#
_entry.id   7d2fdbe7372b848435d6bb454dca9300
#
_cell.length_a   1.000
_cell.length_b   1.000
_cell.length_c   1.000
_cell.angle_alpha   90.00
_cell.angle_beta   90.00
_cell.angle_gamma   90.00
#
_symmetry.space_group_name_H-M   'P 1'
#
loop_
_entity.id
_entity.type
_entity.pdbx_description
1 polymer ?
#
loop_
_entity_poly.entity_id
_entity_poly.type
_entity_poly.pdbx_seq_one_letter_code
_entity_poly.pdbx_strand_id
1 'polypeptide(L)'
;MSKEGKMITILLADDDPDDRQLTRDAFAQNRLANELHCVEDGEELLDYLHRRGRYENLNGKPLPGLILLDLNMPRKDGREALKEMKADPILRRIPIVVLTTSKAEEDILRSYDLGVNSYVTKPVTFKSLVELIK
;
A
#
# COMPACT_ATOMS: atom_id res chain seq x y z
N MET A 1 -11.28 9.00 -21.23
CA MET A 1 -11.24 9.05 -20.95
C MET A 1 -10.77 8.80 -20.54
N SER A 2 -10.58 8.72 -20.79
CA SER A 2 -10.18 8.49 -20.40
C SER A 2 -9.57 8.03 -19.99
N LYS A 3 -9.24 7.86 -20.12
CA LYS A 3 -8.80 7.52 -19.66
C LYS A 3 -8.72 7.56 -19.01
N GLU A 4 -8.65 7.71 -19.32
CA GLU A 4 -8.64 8.02 -18.77
C GLU A 4 -8.92 8.00 -17.70
N GLY A 5 -9.05 8.18 -17.95
CA GLY A 5 -9.22 8.44 -16.58
C GLY A 5 -9.46 7.30 -15.65
N LYS A 6 -8.64 6.37 -15.68
CA LYS A 6 -8.70 5.29 -14.70
C LYS A 6 -8.08 5.74 -13.41
N MET A 7 -8.93 5.98 -12.41
CA MET A 7 -8.47 6.28 -11.07
C MET A 7 -8.28 4.98 -10.31
N ILE A 8 -7.04 4.61 -10.04
CA ILE A 8 -6.78 3.42 -9.25
C ILE A 8 -7.08 3.69 -7.79
N THR A 9 -7.46 2.64 -7.06
CA THR A 9 -7.54 2.69 -5.61
C THR A 9 -6.14 2.44 -5.05
N ILE A 10 -5.75 3.23 -4.06
CA ILE A 10 -4.47 3.05 -3.37
C ILE A 10 -4.77 2.51 -1.97
N LEU A 11 -4.11 1.42 -1.62
CA LEU A 11 -4.30 0.78 -0.31
C LEU A 11 -3.07 1.04 0.54
N LEU A 12 -3.27 1.65 1.71
CA LEU A 12 -2.21 1.91 2.67
C LEU A 12 -2.32 0.91 3.81
N ALA A 13 -1.27 0.15 4.03
CA ALA A 13 -1.17 -0.77 5.17
C ALA A 13 -0.17 -0.20 6.15
N ASP A 14 -0.65 0.35 7.26
CA ASP A 14 0.17 1.03 8.26
C ASP A 14 -0.59 1.03 9.58
N ASP A 15 0.06 0.58 10.65
CA ASP A 15 -0.59 0.49 11.96
C ASP A 15 -0.63 1.82 12.72
N ASP A 16 0.15 2.81 12.29
CA ASP A 16 0.24 4.09 12.99
C ASP A 16 -0.85 5.04 12.49
N PRO A 17 -1.81 5.42 13.38
CA PRO A 17 -2.88 6.32 12.95
C PRO A 17 -2.39 7.69 12.51
N ASP A 18 -1.28 8.17 13.07
CA ASP A 18 -0.73 9.46 12.66
C ASP A 18 -0.18 9.40 11.24
N ASP A 19 0.52 8.32 10.90
CA ASP A 19 1.03 8.13 9.55
C ASP A 19 -0.10 8.00 8.54
N ARG A 20 -1.17 7.28 8.92
CA ARG A 20 -2.33 7.17 8.04
C ARG A 20 -2.97 8.54 7.81
N GLN A 21 -3.06 9.35 8.86
CA GLN A 21 -3.65 10.68 8.74
C GLN A 21 -2.80 11.60 7.86
N LEU A 22 -1.48 11.54 8.03
CA LEU A 22 -0.57 12.33 7.19
C LEU A 22 -0.74 11.99 5.71
N THR A 23 -0.91 10.72 5.40
CA THR A 23 -1.12 10.29 4.01
C THR A 23 -2.46 10.77 3.49
N ARG A 24 -3.52 10.66 4.30
CA ARG A 24 -4.83 11.18 3.91
C ARG A 24 -4.77 12.67 3.64
N ASP A 25 -4.07 13.41 4.49
CA ASP A 25 -3.93 14.85 4.34
C ASP A 25 -3.20 15.20 3.04
N ALA A 26 -2.16 14.44 2.71
CA ALA A 26 -1.43 14.68 1.47
C ALA A 26 -2.34 14.49 0.26
N PHE A 27 -3.22 13.48 0.28
CA PHE A 27 -4.19 13.28 -0.79
C PHE A 27 -5.18 14.43 -0.86
N ALA A 28 -5.73 14.82 0.28
CA ALA A 28 -6.75 15.86 0.34
C ALA A 28 -6.21 17.22 -0.06
N GLN A 29 -5.04 17.59 0.47
CA GLN A 29 -4.45 18.91 0.21
C GLN A 29 -4.08 19.10 -1.25
N ASN A 30 -3.76 18.03 -1.93
CA ASN A 30 -3.31 18.10 -3.31
C ASN A 30 -4.37 17.62 -4.29
N ARG A 31 -5.59 17.45 -3.80
CA ARG A 31 -6.77 17.11 -4.61
C ARG A 31 -6.56 15.91 -5.50
N LEU A 32 -5.88 14.90 -4.95
CA LEU A 32 -5.72 13.65 -5.68
C LEU A 32 -7.05 12.93 -5.72
N ALA A 33 -7.47 12.56 -6.92
CA ALA A 33 -8.78 11.93 -7.12
C ALA A 33 -8.80 10.45 -6.79
N ASN A 34 -7.64 9.85 -6.57
CA ASN A 34 -7.56 8.44 -6.21
C ASN A 34 -8.20 8.18 -4.85
N GLU A 35 -8.93 7.07 -4.73
CA GLU A 35 -9.43 6.65 -3.43
C GLU A 35 -8.28 6.08 -2.62
N LEU A 36 -8.22 6.46 -1.35
CA LEU A 36 -7.25 5.91 -0.42
C LEU A 36 -7.99 5.07 0.62
N HIS A 37 -7.67 3.79 0.68
CA HIS A 37 -8.19 2.89 1.71
C HIS A 37 -7.04 2.53 2.64
N CYS A 38 -7.35 2.33 3.92
CA CYS A 38 -6.32 2.04 4.93
C CYS A 38 -6.65 0.75 5.66
N VAL A 39 -5.61 -0.04 5.94
CA VAL A 39 -5.70 -1.21 6.82
C VAL A 39 -4.57 -1.09 7.85
N GLU A 40 -4.71 -1.79 8.98
CA GLU A 40 -3.86 -1.55 10.14
C GLU A 40 -2.85 -2.65 10.44
N ASP A 41 -2.99 -3.82 9.81
CA ASP A 41 -2.06 -4.93 10.04
C ASP A 41 -2.11 -5.88 8.85
N GLY A 42 -1.24 -6.90 8.91
CA GLY A 42 -1.12 -7.83 7.81
C GLY A 42 -2.32 -8.74 7.63
N GLU A 43 -3.02 -9.07 8.71
CA GLU A 43 -4.24 -9.88 8.60
C GLU A 43 -5.34 -9.09 7.88
N GLU A 44 -5.52 -7.84 8.29
CA GLU A 44 -6.51 -6.99 7.64
C GLU A 44 -6.16 -6.73 6.18
N LEU A 45 -4.88 -6.57 5.89
CA LEU A 45 -4.41 -6.40 4.52
C LEU A 45 -4.83 -7.58 3.65
N LEU A 46 -4.58 -8.79 4.13
CA LEU A 46 -4.92 -9.99 3.36
C LEU A 46 -6.43 -10.20 3.28
N ASP A 47 -7.17 -9.89 4.35
CA ASP A 47 -8.63 -9.96 4.30
C ASP A 47 -9.20 -9.00 3.26
N TYR A 48 -8.65 -7.79 3.19
CA TYR A 48 -9.05 -6.82 2.19
C TYR A 48 -8.80 -7.36 0.78
N LEU A 49 -7.60 -7.88 0.54
CA LEU A 49 -7.23 -8.34 -0.79
C LEU A 49 -7.98 -9.60 -1.21
N HIS A 50 -8.28 -10.48 -0.25
CA HIS A 50 -9.03 -11.71 -0.54
C HIS A 50 -10.54 -11.53 -0.40
N ARG A 51 -11.01 -10.34 -0.09
CA ARG A 51 -12.44 -10.03 0.10
C ARG A 51 -13.07 -10.92 1.16
N ARG A 52 -12.39 -11.04 2.30
CA ARG A 52 -12.85 -11.85 3.43
C ARG A 52 -13.34 -10.98 4.57
N GLY A 53 -14.14 -11.58 5.47
CA GLY A 53 -14.61 -10.90 6.66
C GLY A 53 -15.38 -9.64 6.32
N ARG A 54 -15.01 -8.53 6.93
CA ARG A 54 -15.71 -7.26 6.73
C ARG A 54 -15.54 -6.70 5.31
N TYR A 55 -14.70 -7.33 4.49
CA TYR A 55 -14.45 -6.89 3.12
C TYR A 55 -15.16 -7.71 2.07
N GLU A 56 -16.07 -8.60 2.47
CA GLU A 56 -16.82 -9.43 1.52
C GLU A 56 -17.64 -8.59 0.54
N ASN A 57 -18.10 -7.44 0.98
CA ASN A 57 -18.90 -6.55 0.12
C ASN A 57 -18.09 -5.96 -1.04
N LEU A 58 -16.78 -6.11 -1.01
CA LEU A 58 -15.92 -5.66 -2.12
C LEU A 58 -15.73 -6.72 -3.18
N ASN A 59 -16.30 -7.92 -2.96
CA ASN A 59 -16.16 -9.02 -3.91
C ASN A 59 -16.67 -8.58 -5.29
N GLY A 60 -15.89 -8.85 -6.32
CA GLY A 60 -16.21 -8.42 -7.67
C GLY A 60 -15.73 -7.04 -8.04
N LYS A 61 -15.26 -6.25 -7.07
CA LYS A 61 -14.69 -4.93 -7.36
C LYS A 61 -13.21 -5.06 -7.68
N PRO A 62 -12.65 -4.11 -8.47
CA PRO A 62 -11.23 -4.17 -8.81
C PRO A 62 -10.34 -4.16 -7.59
N LEU A 63 -9.21 -4.85 -7.68
CA LEU A 63 -8.18 -4.81 -6.66
C LEU A 63 -7.45 -3.46 -6.71
N PRO A 64 -6.75 -3.09 -5.62
CA PRO A 64 -5.98 -1.84 -5.64
C PRO A 64 -4.96 -1.83 -6.78
N GLY A 65 -4.73 -0.65 -7.32
CA GLY A 65 -3.71 -0.47 -8.35
C GLY A 65 -2.33 -0.20 -7.77
N LEU A 66 -2.25 0.05 -6.46
CA LEU A 66 -1.00 0.31 -5.77
C LEU A 66 -1.18 0.03 -4.28
N ILE A 67 -0.19 -0.60 -3.67
CA ILE A 67 -0.18 -0.82 -2.21
C ILE A 67 1.03 -0.10 -1.61
N LEU A 68 0.77 0.74 -0.60
CA LEU A 68 1.81 1.34 0.22
C LEU A 68 1.89 0.49 1.48
N LEU A 69 3.01 -0.15 1.71
CA LEU A 69 3.12 -1.19 2.74
C LEU A 69 4.20 -0.87 3.77
N ASP A 70 3.77 -0.70 5.02
CA ASP A 70 4.69 -0.67 6.16
C ASP A 70 4.96 -2.11 6.56
N LEU A 71 6.22 -2.49 6.65
CA LEU A 71 6.56 -3.86 7.02
C LEU A 71 6.41 -4.13 8.51
N ASN A 72 6.47 -3.09 9.33
CA ASN A 72 6.46 -3.25 10.79
C ASN A 72 5.06 -3.05 11.37
N MET A 73 4.23 -4.08 11.26
CA MET A 73 2.85 -4.05 11.74
C MET A 73 2.60 -5.18 12.73
N PRO A 74 1.62 -5.00 13.65
CA PRO A 74 1.29 -6.06 14.60
C PRO A 74 0.52 -7.21 13.94
N ARG A 75 0.33 -8.26 14.70
CA ARG A 75 -0.32 -9.50 14.31
C ARG A 75 0.45 -10.17 13.18
N LYS A 76 -0.03 -10.08 11.94
CA LYS A 76 0.77 -10.53 10.81
C LYS A 76 1.53 -9.32 10.28
N ASP A 77 2.85 -9.35 10.33
CA ASP A 77 3.61 -8.20 9.89
C ASP A 77 3.66 -8.11 8.36
N GLY A 78 4.17 -6.99 7.87
CA GLY A 78 4.15 -6.73 6.43
C GLY A 78 5.00 -7.71 5.63
N ARG A 79 6.06 -8.25 6.23
CA ARG A 79 6.92 -9.22 5.53
C ARG A 79 6.19 -10.52 5.27
N GLU A 80 5.43 -11.00 6.26
CA GLU A 80 4.62 -12.20 6.11
C GLU A 80 3.52 -11.99 5.08
N ALA A 81 2.85 -10.86 5.15
CA ALA A 81 1.79 -10.52 4.18
C ALA A 81 2.36 -10.45 2.77
N LEU A 82 3.53 -9.81 2.62
CA LEU A 82 4.18 -9.69 1.33
C LEU A 82 4.51 -11.05 0.74
N LYS A 83 5.00 -11.95 1.57
CA LYS A 83 5.34 -13.30 1.13
C LYS A 83 4.11 -14.03 0.59
N GLU A 84 2.98 -13.93 1.30
CA GLU A 84 1.74 -14.54 0.85
C GLU A 84 1.24 -13.93 -0.44
N MET A 85 1.34 -12.59 -0.56
CA MET A 85 0.92 -11.90 -1.78
C MET A 85 1.76 -12.34 -2.99
N LYS A 86 3.06 -12.50 -2.79
CA LYS A 86 3.96 -12.90 -3.88
C LYS A 86 3.75 -14.35 -4.30
N ALA A 87 3.19 -15.18 -3.41
CA ALA A 87 2.86 -16.56 -3.73
C ALA A 87 1.53 -16.69 -4.45
N ASP A 88 0.71 -15.64 -4.49
CA ASP A 88 -0.61 -15.66 -5.12
C ASP A 88 -0.51 -15.17 -6.55
N PRO A 89 -0.98 -15.95 -7.55
CA PRO A 89 -0.80 -15.57 -8.96
C PRO A 89 -1.52 -14.28 -9.34
N ILE A 90 -2.55 -13.89 -8.60
CA ILE A 90 -3.28 -12.64 -8.88
C ILE A 90 -2.67 -11.48 -8.10
N LEU A 91 -2.49 -11.66 -6.79
CA LEU A 91 -2.02 -10.58 -5.92
C LEU A 91 -0.60 -10.15 -6.23
N ARG A 92 0.24 -11.07 -6.70
CA ARG A 92 1.64 -10.74 -7.01
C ARG A 92 1.78 -9.70 -8.11
N ARG A 93 0.70 -9.44 -8.86
CA ARG A 93 0.71 -8.47 -9.95
C ARG A 93 0.51 -7.04 -9.47
N ILE A 94 0.04 -6.85 -8.24
CA ILE A 94 -0.23 -5.51 -7.72
C ILE A 94 1.10 -4.83 -7.38
N PRO A 95 1.36 -3.62 -7.90
CA PRO A 95 2.56 -2.88 -7.52
C PRO A 95 2.59 -2.58 -6.03
N ILE A 96 3.75 -2.77 -5.41
CA ILE A 96 3.93 -2.56 -3.99
C ILE A 96 5.09 -1.61 -3.75
N VAL A 97 4.86 -0.61 -2.91
CA VAL A 97 5.89 0.33 -2.46
C VAL A 97 6.02 0.14 -0.95
N VAL A 98 7.22 -0.16 -0.50
CA VAL A 98 7.48 -0.36 0.92
C VAL A 98 7.78 0.98 1.57
N LEU A 99 7.13 1.24 2.70
CA LEU A 99 7.34 2.45 3.49
C LEU A 99 8.38 2.17 4.57
N THR A 100 9.39 3.04 4.67
CA THR A 100 10.46 2.87 5.64
C THR A 100 10.51 4.06 6.59
N THR A 101 11.15 3.90 7.75
CA THR A 101 11.26 4.98 8.72
C THR A 101 12.52 5.81 8.52
N SER A 102 13.48 5.29 7.76
CA SER A 102 14.75 6.00 7.56
C SER A 102 15.41 5.50 6.28
N LYS A 103 16.33 6.30 5.79
CA LYS A 103 17.15 5.91 4.64
C LYS A 103 18.01 4.68 4.96
N ALA A 104 18.48 4.58 6.20
CA ALA A 104 19.27 3.42 6.61
C ALA A 104 18.44 2.13 6.53
N GLU A 105 17.18 2.18 6.98
CA GLU A 105 16.29 1.03 6.87
C GLU A 105 16.02 0.69 5.40
N GLU A 106 15.80 1.70 4.59
CA GLU A 106 15.57 1.49 3.16
C GLU A 106 16.74 0.75 2.51
N ASP A 107 17.97 1.18 2.82
CA ASP A 107 19.17 0.57 2.25
C ASP A 107 19.29 -0.90 2.63
N ILE A 108 18.96 -1.22 3.88
CA ILE A 108 18.99 -2.61 4.36
C ILE A 108 17.94 -3.44 3.61
N LEU A 109 16.72 -2.93 3.49
CA LEU A 109 15.62 -3.66 2.85
C LEU A 109 15.88 -3.89 1.37
N ARG A 110 16.49 -2.92 0.70
CA ARG A 110 16.81 -3.08 -0.72
C ARG A 110 17.76 -4.24 -0.97
N SER A 111 18.59 -4.59 0.04
CA SER A 111 19.53 -5.67 -0.11
C SER A 111 18.89 -7.06 -0.09
N TYR A 112 17.63 -7.17 0.31
CA TYR A 112 16.95 -8.47 0.46
C TYR A 112 16.12 -8.91 -0.73
N ASP A 113 16.01 -8.10 -1.76
CA ASP A 113 15.23 -8.43 -2.96
C ASP A 113 13.82 -8.95 -2.62
N LEU A 114 13.01 -8.07 -2.05
CA LEU A 114 11.65 -8.43 -1.63
C LEU A 114 10.65 -8.51 -2.79
N GLY A 115 11.07 -8.20 -3.99
CA GLY A 115 10.18 -8.24 -5.14
C GLY A 115 9.19 -7.10 -5.16
N VAL A 116 9.53 -5.96 -4.56
CA VAL A 116 8.67 -4.79 -4.54
C VAL A 116 9.15 -3.77 -5.58
N ASN A 117 8.25 -2.86 -5.92
CA ASN A 117 8.51 -1.91 -7.00
C ASN A 117 9.36 -0.73 -6.57
N SER A 118 9.24 -0.30 -5.32
CA SER A 118 9.99 0.85 -4.84
C SER A 118 9.94 0.94 -3.33
N TYR A 119 10.68 1.89 -2.79
CA TYR A 119 10.74 2.18 -1.36
C TYR A 119 10.56 3.68 -1.17
N VAL A 120 9.83 4.07 -0.13
CA VAL A 120 9.64 5.48 0.21
C VAL A 120 9.86 5.64 1.71
N THR A 121 10.66 6.62 2.09
CA THR A 121 10.86 6.95 3.50
C THR A 121 9.71 7.84 3.97
N LYS A 122 9.09 7.48 5.09
CA LYS A 122 8.01 8.29 5.68
C LYS A 122 8.52 9.65 6.11
N PRO A 123 7.68 10.68 6.10
CA PRO A 123 6.26 10.65 5.76
C PRO A 123 6.02 10.63 4.25
N VAL A 124 4.87 10.09 3.84
CA VAL A 124 4.47 10.10 2.42
C VAL A 124 4.06 11.53 2.06
N THR A 125 4.77 12.11 1.11
CA THR A 125 4.52 13.50 0.70
C THR A 125 3.86 13.54 -0.67
N PHE A 126 3.32 14.71 -1.04
CA PHE A 126 2.76 14.89 -2.36
C PHE A 126 3.77 14.54 -3.45
N LYS A 127 5.02 15.00 -3.27
CA LYS A 127 6.07 14.72 -4.25
C LYS A 127 6.27 13.22 -4.45
N SER A 128 6.35 12.46 -3.34
CA SER A 128 6.52 11.02 -3.46
C SER A 128 5.30 10.36 -4.07
N LEU A 129 4.08 10.83 -3.75
CA LEU A 129 2.86 10.29 -4.35
C LEU A 129 2.82 10.52 -5.85
N VAL A 130 3.18 11.71 -6.30
CA VAL A 130 3.19 12.03 -7.74
C VAL A 130 4.14 11.09 -8.48
N GLU A 131 5.32 10.83 -7.90
CA GLU A 131 6.28 9.95 -8.53
C GLU A 131 5.79 8.51 -8.59
N LEU A 132 5.02 8.07 -7.59
CA LEU A 132 4.52 6.71 -7.54
C LEU A 132 3.38 6.44 -8.52
N ILE A 133 2.53 7.42 -8.77
CA ILE A 133 1.32 7.21 -9.57
C ILE A 133 1.43 7.74 -10.99
N LYS A 134 2.59 8.18 -11.37
CA LYS A 134 2.84 8.61 -12.72
C LYS A 134 2.78 7.46 -13.72
#